data_81279a39486d6259d05c01b2370104b4
#
_entry.id   81279a39486d6259d05c01b2370104b4
#
_cell.length_a   1.000
_cell.length_b   1.000
_cell.length_c   1.000
_cell.angle_alpha   90.00
_cell.angle_beta   90.00
_cell.angle_gamma   90.00
#
_symmetry.space_group_name_H-M   'P 1'
#
loop_
_entity.id
_entity.type
_entity.pdbx_description
1 polymer ?
#
loop_
_entity_poly.entity_id
_entity_poly.type
_entity_poly.pdbx_seq_one_letter_code
_entity_poly.pdbx_strand_id
1 'polypeptide(L)'
;MKLENLCKEQQQEKLALVTGASSGIGFAIAESLQKAGYTVYGIGRDFSGLAPSFQAISLDLRKKEERDSFLKSLREKGKLAILVHSAGVAYYGLQENVEEAKIREMTELNLEVPMILTQYFLRELKENRGHIIFISSVSALERNTYGAVYGAGKAGLLSFARSLFSEYRKSGLKVHSILPDMTDTKLYRNADFTVGDEGSYLLPEDVASAVEMLLSQREGVVLEEVLIRPQRFQVKKREGKNKV
;
A
#
# COMPACT_ATOMS: atom_id res chain seq x y z
N MET A 1 35.47 -26.59 18.43
CA MET A 1 34.34 -27.26 17.75
C MET A 1 33.01 -27.16 18.49
N LYS A 2 32.80 -26.18 19.40
CA LYS A 2 31.53 -25.94 20.09
C LYS A 2 31.11 -24.46 20.12
N LEU A 3 31.94 -23.54 19.66
CA LEU A 3 31.63 -22.09 19.60
C LEU A 3 31.25 -21.58 18.20
N GLU A 4 31.52 -22.35 17.13
CA GLU A 4 31.13 -21.96 15.74
C GLU A 4 29.69 -22.32 15.42
N ASN A 5 29.04 -23.16 16.21
CA ASN A 5 27.64 -23.52 16.02
C ASN A 5 26.64 -22.61 16.74
N LEU A 6 27.08 -21.65 17.54
CA LEU A 6 26.22 -20.68 18.25
C LEU A 6 26.01 -19.38 17.48
N CYS A 7 26.73 -19.15 16.37
CA CYS A 7 26.57 -17.94 15.55
C CYS A 7 25.73 -18.15 14.28
N LYS A 8 25.15 -19.31 14.09
CA LYS A 8 24.10 -19.57 13.11
C LYS A 8 22.74 -19.65 13.80
N GLU A 9 22.38 -18.70 14.63
CA GLU A 9 20.98 -18.30 14.68
C GLU A 9 20.64 -17.88 13.25
N GLN A 10 19.94 -18.78 12.55
CA GLN A 10 19.39 -18.55 11.23
C GLN A 10 18.72 -17.21 11.28
N GLN A 11 19.28 -16.19 10.64
CA GLN A 11 18.57 -14.96 10.34
C GLN A 11 17.38 -15.40 9.47
N GLN A 12 16.28 -15.66 10.15
CA GLN A 12 15.05 -16.09 9.51
C GLN A 12 14.68 -14.93 8.56
N GLU A 13 14.65 -15.21 7.25
CA GLU A 13 14.35 -14.21 6.23
C GLU A 13 13.07 -13.47 6.60
N LYS A 14 13.19 -12.17 6.76
CA LYS A 14 12.05 -11.30 7.06
C LYS A 14 11.31 -11.01 5.77
N LEU A 15 10.16 -11.62 5.59
CA LEU A 15 9.34 -11.41 4.40
C LEU A 15 8.56 -10.12 4.48
N ALA A 16 8.45 -9.43 3.36
CA ALA A 16 7.55 -8.31 3.16
C ALA A 16 6.64 -8.56 1.95
N LEU A 17 5.35 -8.31 2.11
CA LEU A 17 4.36 -8.38 1.04
C LEU A 17 3.87 -6.97 0.72
N VAL A 18 4.04 -6.55 -0.54
CA VAL A 18 3.60 -5.24 -1.02
C VAL A 18 2.57 -5.40 -2.13
N THR A 19 1.37 -4.91 -1.93
CA THR A 19 0.34 -4.89 -2.97
C THR A 19 0.44 -3.64 -3.83
N GLY A 20 0.09 -3.72 -5.12
CA GLY A 20 0.20 -2.59 -6.05
C GLY A 20 1.65 -2.25 -6.43
N ALA A 21 2.55 -3.23 -6.36
CA ALA A 21 3.99 -3.04 -6.56
C ALA A 21 4.42 -2.92 -8.04
N SER A 22 3.51 -2.93 -9.00
CA SER A 22 3.87 -2.78 -10.42
C SER A 22 4.02 -1.34 -10.89
N SER A 23 3.81 -0.34 -10.02
CA SER A 23 4.03 1.07 -10.36
C SER A 23 3.92 1.98 -9.13
N GLY A 24 4.41 3.22 -9.27
CA GLY A 24 4.20 4.31 -8.31
C GLY A 24 4.61 3.96 -6.89
N ILE A 25 3.78 4.32 -5.92
CA ILE A 25 4.09 4.20 -4.49
C ILE A 25 4.45 2.76 -4.10
N GLY A 26 3.65 1.76 -4.53
CA GLY A 26 3.90 0.37 -4.18
C GLY A 26 5.22 -0.16 -4.74
N PHE A 27 5.61 0.26 -5.95
CA PHE A 27 6.90 -0.08 -6.53
C PHE A 27 8.07 0.52 -5.73
N ALA A 28 7.99 1.83 -5.43
CA ALA A 28 9.03 2.51 -4.66
C ALA A 28 9.20 1.91 -3.24
N ILE A 29 8.09 1.57 -2.57
CA ILE A 29 8.14 0.90 -1.26
C ILE A 29 8.77 -0.49 -1.38
N ALA A 30 8.42 -1.29 -2.40
CA ALA A 30 8.98 -2.63 -2.58
C ALA A 30 10.49 -2.58 -2.83
N GLU A 31 10.96 -1.65 -3.67
CA GLU A 31 12.39 -1.40 -3.90
C GLU A 31 13.14 -0.97 -2.61
N SER A 32 12.54 -0.05 -1.83
CA SER A 32 13.11 0.41 -0.56
C SER A 32 13.24 -0.72 0.45
N LEU A 33 12.19 -1.53 0.64
CA LEU A 33 12.21 -2.68 1.55
C LEU A 33 13.22 -3.75 1.12
N GLN A 34 13.35 -4.00 -0.20
CA GLN A 34 14.36 -4.93 -0.72
C GLN A 34 15.78 -4.43 -0.41
N LYS A 35 16.04 -3.14 -0.60
CA LYS A 35 17.33 -2.50 -0.22
C LYS A 35 17.59 -2.57 1.28
N ALA A 36 16.55 -2.50 2.08
CA ALA A 36 16.65 -2.62 3.55
C ALA A 36 16.88 -4.08 4.03
N GLY A 37 16.99 -5.05 3.12
CA GLY A 37 17.32 -6.44 3.42
C GLY A 37 16.12 -7.35 3.70
N TYR A 38 14.90 -6.92 3.36
CA TYR A 38 13.72 -7.81 3.37
C TYR A 38 13.66 -8.64 2.10
N THR A 39 13.19 -9.87 2.20
CA THR A 39 12.77 -10.64 1.01
C THR A 39 11.37 -10.17 0.63
N VAL A 40 11.28 -9.39 -0.45
CA VAL A 40 10.03 -8.71 -0.82
C VAL A 40 9.29 -9.46 -1.93
N TYR A 41 8.00 -9.70 -1.70
CA TYR A 41 7.04 -10.16 -2.71
C TYR A 41 6.14 -9.00 -3.10
N GLY A 42 6.31 -8.50 -4.31
CA GLY A 42 5.52 -7.39 -4.85
C GLY A 42 4.40 -7.90 -5.76
N ILE A 43 3.14 -7.67 -5.39
CA ILE A 43 1.98 -8.04 -6.21
C ILE A 43 1.57 -6.88 -7.10
N GLY A 44 1.38 -7.15 -8.38
CA GLY A 44 0.83 -6.24 -9.37
C GLY A 44 0.20 -7.00 -10.53
N ARG A 45 -0.55 -6.33 -11.38
CA ARG A 45 -1.21 -7.00 -12.53
C ARG A 45 -0.25 -7.23 -13.69
N ASP A 46 0.68 -6.31 -13.87
CA ASP A 46 1.60 -6.33 -15.01
C ASP A 46 2.93 -5.66 -14.63
N PHE A 47 4.02 -6.41 -14.84
CA PHE A 47 5.39 -5.96 -14.64
C PHE A 47 6.18 -5.86 -15.95
N SER A 48 5.51 -5.94 -17.10
CA SER A 48 6.15 -5.85 -18.41
C SER A 48 6.97 -4.57 -18.55
N GLY A 49 8.20 -4.68 -19.01
CA GLY A 49 9.13 -3.55 -19.17
C GLY A 49 9.75 -3.04 -17.88
N LEU A 50 9.51 -3.69 -16.73
CA LEU A 50 10.14 -3.40 -15.45
C LEU A 50 11.21 -4.45 -15.14
N ALA A 51 12.24 -4.03 -14.39
CA ALA A 51 13.28 -4.91 -13.86
C ALA A 51 13.36 -4.70 -12.31
N PRO A 52 12.34 -5.16 -11.56
CA PRO A 52 12.32 -4.97 -10.11
C PRO A 52 13.43 -5.77 -9.42
N SER A 53 14.00 -5.19 -8.35
CA SER A 53 14.98 -5.88 -7.51
C SER A 53 14.33 -6.91 -6.56
N PHE A 54 13.02 -6.92 -6.47
CA PHE A 54 12.19 -7.78 -5.62
C PHE A 54 11.49 -8.89 -6.44
N GLN A 55 10.86 -9.83 -5.77
CA GLN A 55 10.10 -10.90 -6.42
C GLN A 55 8.74 -10.37 -6.92
N ALA A 56 8.63 -10.16 -8.22
CA ALA A 56 7.42 -9.66 -8.87
C ALA A 56 6.41 -10.79 -9.11
N ILE A 57 5.20 -10.62 -8.63
CA ILE A 57 4.09 -11.56 -8.74
C ILE A 57 2.96 -10.92 -9.55
N SER A 58 2.78 -11.41 -10.79
CA SER A 58 1.68 -10.96 -11.64
C SER A 58 0.38 -11.63 -11.20
N LEU A 59 -0.50 -10.85 -10.55
CA LEU A 59 -1.74 -11.36 -9.95
C LEU A 59 -2.79 -10.25 -9.87
N ASP A 60 -4.05 -10.55 -10.24
CA ASP A 60 -5.18 -9.69 -9.90
C ASP A 60 -5.76 -10.11 -8.54
N LEU A 61 -5.57 -9.26 -7.53
CA LEU A 61 -6.00 -9.53 -6.15
C LEU A 61 -7.52 -9.72 -5.99
N ARG A 62 -8.32 -9.34 -6.97
CA ARG A 62 -9.79 -9.53 -6.98
C ARG A 62 -10.17 -10.95 -7.39
N LYS A 63 -9.29 -11.67 -8.07
CA LYS A 63 -9.50 -13.07 -8.44
C LYS A 63 -9.21 -13.99 -7.26
N LYS A 64 -10.28 -14.41 -6.59
CA LYS A 64 -10.22 -15.15 -5.31
C LYS A 64 -9.33 -16.38 -5.37
N GLU A 65 -9.52 -17.24 -6.37
CA GLU A 65 -8.81 -18.52 -6.47
C GLU A 65 -7.30 -18.33 -6.68
N GLU A 66 -6.91 -17.38 -7.56
CA GLU A 66 -5.50 -17.06 -7.82
C GLU A 66 -4.86 -16.45 -6.56
N ARG A 67 -5.57 -15.51 -5.92
CA ARG A 67 -5.13 -14.87 -4.67
C ARG A 67 -4.92 -15.90 -3.56
N ASP A 68 -5.92 -16.72 -3.28
CA ASP A 68 -5.88 -17.68 -2.17
C ASP A 68 -4.77 -18.73 -2.39
N SER A 69 -4.56 -19.19 -3.62
CA SER A 69 -3.45 -20.08 -3.99
C SER A 69 -2.09 -19.44 -3.72
N PHE A 70 -1.90 -18.19 -4.14
CA PHE A 70 -0.66 -17.45 -3.89
C PHE A 70 -0.42 -17.25 -2.39
N LEU A 71 -1.43 -16.81 -1.62
CA LEU A 71 -1.31 -16.57 -0.19
C LEU A 71 -0.90 -17.85 0.57
N LYS A 72 -1.45 -18.99 0.17
CA LYS A 72 -1.05 -20.28 0.74
C LYS A 72 0.42 -20.58 0.45
N SER A 73 0.87 -20.41 -0.78
CA SER A 73 2.27 -20.65 -1.17
C SER A 73 3.25 -19.69 -0.45
N LEU A 74 2.84 -18.46 -0.19
CA LEU A 74 3.68 -17.47 0.50
C LEU A 74 3.94 -17.87 1.97
N ARG A 75 2.95 -18.41 2.66
CA ARG A 75 3.12 -18.92 4.03
C ARG A 75 4.18 -20.02 4.18
N GLU A 76 4.40 -20.80 3.13
CA GLU A 76 5.40 -21.88 3.11
C GLU A 76 6.83 -21.35 2.95
N LYS A 77 7.00 -20.08 2.56
CA LYS A 77 8.31 -19.49 2.25
C LYS A 77 9.00 -18.83 3.46
N GLY A 78 8.26 -18.48 4.48
CA GLY A 78 8.84 -17.84 5.65
C GLY A 78 7.82 -17.04 6.46
N LYS A 79 8.31 -16.25 7.43
CA LYS A 79 7.47 -15.46 8.32
C LYS A 79 7.28 -14.05 7.80
N LEU A 80 6.04 -13.69 7.54
CA LEU A 80 5.70 -12.34 7.14
C LEU A 80 5.95 -11.35 8.29
N ALA A 81 6.81 -10.37 8.04
CA ALA A 81 7.14 -9.30 8.97
C ALA A 81 6.43 -7.98 8.61
N ILE A 82 6.19 -7.74 7.31
CA ILE A 82 5.58 -6.49 6.82
C ILE A 82 4.52 -6.81 5.79
N LEU A 83 3.33 -6.22 5.95
CA LEU A 83 2.25 -6.21 4.96
C LEU A 83 1.95 -4.77 4.56
N VAL A 84 2.13 -4.43 3.28
CA VAL A 84 1.86 -3.10 2.74
C VAL A 84 0.67 -3.16 1.79
N HIS A 85 -0.39 -2.44 2.12
CA HIS A 85 -1.57 -2.24 1.30
C HIS A 85 -1.43 -0.96 0.47
N SER A 86 -0.86 -1.08 -0.74
CA SER A 86 -0.70 0.04 -1.68
C SER A 86 -1.48 -0.14 -2.98
N ALA A 87 -2.07 -1.32 -3.22
CA ALA A 87 -2.93 -1.51 -4.38
C ALA A 87 -4.15 -0.59 -4.32
N GLY A 88 -4.46 0.06 -5.43
CA GLY A 88 -5.63 0.92 -5.51
C GLY A 88 -5.94 1.40 -6.92
N VAL A 89 -7.18 1.81 -7.12
CA VAL A 89 -7.68 2.41 -8.35
C VAL A 89 -8.58 3.60 -8.00
N ALA A 90 -8.56 4.61 -8.88
CA ALA A 90 -9.42 5.77 -8.74
C ALA A 90 -10.10 6.10 -10.08
N TYR A 91 -11.37 6.41 -10.00
CA TYR A 91 -12.17 6.97 -11.08
C TYR A 91 -12.79 8.28 -10.57
N TYR A 92 -12.67 9.31 -11.36
CA TYR A 92 -13.11 10.66 -11.03
C TYR A 92 -14.22 11.10 -11.97
N GLY A 93 -15.20 11.84 -11.47
CA GLY A 93 -16.33 12.37 -12.21
C GLY A 93 -17.50 12.73 -11.30
N LEU A 94 -18.54 13.36 -11.86
CA LEU A 94 -19.81 13.54 -11.15
C LEU A 94 -20.37 12.16 -10.77
N GLN A 95 -20.88 12.02 -9.55
CA GLN A 95 -21.34 10.73 -9.03
C GLN A 95 -22.40 10.06 -9.90
N GLU A 96 -23.27 10.84 -10.52
CA GLU A 96 -24.31 10.37 -11.44
C GLU A 96 -23.76 9.70 -12.71
N ASN A 97 -22.49 9.97 -13.06
CA ASN A 97 -21.81 9.44 -14.24
C ASN A 97 -20.83 8.31 -13.91
N VAL A 98 -20.69 7.94 -12.64
CA VAL A 98 -19.80 6.84 -12.24
C VAL A 98 -20.52 5.51 -12.43
N GLU A 99 -20.05 4.70 -13.36
CA GLU A 99 -20.58 3.38 -13.65
C GLU A 99 -20.49 2.45 -12.43
N GLU A 100 -21.52 1.61 -12.21
CA GLU A 100 -21.58 0.64 -11.11
C GLU A 100 -20.34 -0.26 -11.08
N ALA A 101 -19.85 -0.73 -12.23
CA ALA A 101 -18.65 -1.56 -12.31
C ALA A 101 -17.42 -0.86 -11.72
N LYS A 102 -17.27 0.46 -11.93
CA LYS A 102 -16.17 1.26 -11.38
C LYS A 102 -16.33 1.48 -9.88
N ILE A 103 -17.57 1.64 -9.38
CA ILE A 103 -17.85 1.70 -7.95
C ILE A 103 -17.41 0.39 -7.29
N ARG A 104 -17.83 -0.75 -7.83
CA ARG A 104 -17.47 -2.08 -7.33
C ARG A 104 -15.95 -2.29 -7.35
N GLU A 105 -15.27 -1.97 -8.46
CA GLU A 105 -13.82 -2.11 -8.58
C GLU A 105 -13.07 -1.27 -7.52
N MET A 106 -13.49 -0.01 -7.30
CA MET A 106 -12.88 0.84 -6.28
C MET A 106 -13.11 0.29 -4.87
N THR A 107 -14.32 -0.15 -4.56
CA THR A 107 -14.67 -0.65 -3.23
C THR A 107 -13.93 -1.95 -2.93
N GLU A 108 -13.92 -2.87 -3.87
CA GLU A 108 -13.26 -4.16 -3.73
C GLU A 108 -11.74 -3.99 -3.56
N LEU A 109 -11.07 -3.28 -4.50
CA LEU A 109 -9.62 -3.20 -4.49
C LEU A 109 -9.08 -2.27 -3.39
N ASN A 110 -9.75 -1.15 -3.10
CA ASN A 110 -9.23 -0.15 -2.16
C ASN A 110 -9.61 -0.43 -0.70
N LEU A 111 -10.61 -1.28 -0.44
CA LEU A 111 -11.13 -1.52 0.91
C LEU A 111 -11.27 -3.01 1.25
N GLU A 112 -12.02 -3.79 0.47
CA GLU A 112 -12.32 -5.18 0.79
C GLU A 112 -11.07 -6.07 0.72
N VAL A 113 -10.29 -5.99 -0.35
CA VAL A 113 -9.04 -6.75 -0.53
C VAL A 113 -8.04 -6.49 0.62
N PRO A 114 -7.75 -5.25 1.03
CA PRO A 114 -6.95 -4.98 2.23
C PRO A 114 -7.46 -5.67 3.49
N MET A 115 -8.77 -5.66 3.73
CA MET A 115 -9.37 -6.34 4.90
C MET A 115 -9.16 -7.85 4.85
N ILE A 116 -9.37 -8.47 3.69
CA ILE A 116 -9.19 -9.92 3.47
C ILE A 116 -7.72 -10.32 3.69
N LEU A 117 -6.77 -9.61 3.07
CA LEU A 117 -5.35 -9.91 3.22
C LEU A 117 -4.87 -9.71 4.66
N THR A 118 -5.36 -8.66 5.31
CA THR A 118 -5.08 -8.42 6.74
C THR A 118 -5.58 -9.59 7.59
N GLN A 119 -6.84 -10.00 7.42
CA GLN A 119 -7.42 -11.12 8.15
C GLN A 119 -6.61 -12.41 7.95
N TYR A 120 -6.16 -12.65 6.72
CA TYR A 120 -5.39 -13.85 6.38
C TYR A 120 -4.04 -13.92 7.11
N PHE A 121 -3.31 -12.80 7.20
CA PHE A 121 -1.97 -12.74 7.80
C PHE A 121 -1.94 -12.24 9.25
N LEU A 122 -3.07 -11.83 9.83
CA LEU A 122 -3.12 -11.14 11.12
C LEU A 122 -2.48 -11.94 12.27
N ARG A 123 -2.78 -13.25 12.33
CA ARG A 123 -2.22 -14.13 13.38
C ARG A 123 -0.70 -14.16 13.29
N GLU A 124 -0.17 -14.38 12.09
CA GLU A 124 1.26 -14.47 11.85
C GLU A 124 1.97 -13.15 12.13
N LEU A 125 1.44 -12.02 11.62
CA LEU A 125 1.98 -10.69 11.88
C LEU A 125 1.96 -10.33 13.36
N LYS A 126 0.93 -10.74 14.10
CA LYS A 126 0.86 -10.57 15.55
C LYS A 126 1.94 -11.39 16.26
N GLU A 127 2.13 -12.65 15.92
CA GLU A 127 3.16 -13.52 16.50
C GLU A 127 4.57 -13.00 16.23
N ASN A 128 4.80 -12.42 15.06
CA ASN A 128 6.07 -11.84 14.65
C ASN A 128 6.28 -10.39 15.11
N ARG A 129 5.32 -9.79 15.84
CA ARG A 129 5.32 -8.35 16.18
C ARG A 129 5.57 -7.47 14.96
N GLY A 130 4.98 -7.87 13.83
CA GLY A 130 5.18 -7.28 12.52
C GLY A 130 4.51 -5.93 12.34
N HIS A 131 4.48 -5.50 11.08
CA HIS A 131 3.91 -4.22 10.67
C HIS A 131 2.83 -4.42 9.60
N ILE A 132 1.73 -3.69 9.73
CA ILE A 132 0.74 -3.50 8.67
C ILE A 132 0.76 -2.03 8.30
N ILE A 133 0.96 -1.73 7.02
CA ILE A 133 1.05 -0.36 6.50
C ILE A 133 -0.03 -0.17 5.45
N PHE A 134 -0.94 0.76 5.70
CA PHE A 134 -2.01 1.14 4.77
C PHE A 134 -1.64 2.43 4.06
N ILE A 135 -1.56 2.39 2.73
CA ILE A 135 -1.46 3.60 1.93
C ILE A 135 -2.88 4.12 1.68
N SER A 136 -3.29 5.03 2.56
CA SER A 136 -4.58 5.72 2.45
C SER A 136 -4.48 6.94 1.52
N SER A 137 -4.99 8.07 1.91
CA SER A 137 -4.93 9.34 1.17
C SER A 137 -5.40 10.49 2.06
N VAL A 138 -5.02 11.72 1.78
CA VAL A 138 -5.67 12.92 2.35
C VAL A 138 -7.18 12.93 2.08
N SER A 139 -7.61 12.31 0.98
CA SER A 139 -9.04 12.12 0.64
C SER A 139 -9.83 11.30 1.67
N ALA A 140 -9.16 10.64 2.61
CA ALA A 140 -9.80 9.97 3.75
C ALA A 140 -10.25 10.96 4.83
N LEU A 141 -9.65 12.14 4.87
CA LEU A 141 -9.89 13.18 5.88
C LEU A 141 -10.68 14.37 5.34
N GLU A 142 -10.64 14.58 4.04
CA GLU A 142 -11.17 15.77 3.38
C GLU A 142 -12.24 15.42 2.34
N ARG A 143 -12.99 16.45 1.94
CA ARG A 143 -13.94 16.29 0.82
C ARG A 143 -13.16 16.06 -0.47
N ASN A 144 -13.55 15.02 -1.20
CA ASN A 144 -12.95 14.72 -2.49
C ASN A 144 -13.98 14.97 -3.62
N THR A 145 -14.03 16.21 -4.08
CA THR A 145 -14.91 16.59 -5.19
C THR A 145 -14.55 15.78 -6.42
N TYR A 146 -15.56 15.23 -7.09
CA TYR A 146 -15.46 14.27 -8.23
C TYR A 146 -14.81 12.91 -7.88
N GLY A 147 -14.44 12.66 -6.63
CA GLY A 147 -13.85 11.40 -6.18
C GLY A 147 -14.59 10.81 -4.97
N ALA A 148 -15.90 10.95 -4.87
CA ALA A 148 -16.69 10.56 -3.70
C ALA A 148 -16.49 9.09 -3.30
N VAL A 149 -16.56 8.16 -4.27
CA VAL A 149 -16.36 6.71 -4.00
C VAL A 149 -14.94 6.41 -3.56
N TYR A 150 -13.94 7.03 -4.22
CA TYR A 150 -12.54 6.87 -3.84
C TYR A 150 -12.30 7.38 -2.40
N GLY A 151 -12.78 8.58 -2.09
CA GLY A 151 -12.69 9.18 -0.75
C GLY A 151 -13.36 8.29 0.31
N ALA A 152 -14.56 7.79 0.04
CA ALA A 152 -15.27 6.88 0.93
C ALA A 152 -14.47 5.57 1.18
N GLY A 153 -13.89 4.97 0.14
CA GLY A 153 -13.02 3.80 0.26
C GLY A 153 -11.79 4.07 1.12
N LYS A 154 -11.11 5.21 0.92
CA LYS A 154 -9.93 5.59 1.70
C LYS A 154 -10.27 5.97 3.14
N ALA A 155 -11.41 6.59 3.38
CA ALA A 155 -11.92 6.85 4.75
C ALA A 155 -12.26 5.54 5.48
N GLY A 156 -12.91 4.60 4.80
CA GLY A 156 -13.17 3.25 5.33
C GLY A 156 -11.88 2.51 5.67
N LEU A 157 -10.87 2.57 4.79
CA LEU A 157 -9.56 1.95 5.01
C LEU A 157 -8.85 2.56 6.24
N LEU A 158 -8.89 3.88 6.40
CA LEU A 158 -8.32 4.57 7.57
C LEU A 158 -9.05 4.18 8.86
N SER A 159 -10.37 4.13 8.85
CA SER A 159 -11.19 3.68 10.00
C SER A 159 -10.86 2.24 10.39
N PHE A 160 -10.69 1.34 9.41
CA PHE A 160 -10.26 -0.03 9.62
C PHE A 160 -8.89 -0.12 10.29
N ALA A 161 -7.91 0.64 9.78
CA ALA A 161 -6.55 0.70 10.35
C ALA A 161 -6.55 1.17 11.82
N ARG A 162 -7.29 2.23 12.14
CA ARG A 162 -7.46 2.75 13.50
C ARG A 162 -8.03 1.70 14.45
N SER A 163 -9.04 0.97 14.00
CA SER A 163 -9.65 -0.10 14.79
C SER A 163 -8.66 -1.23 15.06
N LEU A 164 -7.93 -1.68 14.02
CA LEU A 164 -6.89 -2.70 14.17
C LEU A 164 -5.78 -2.27 15.12
N PHE A 165 -5.31 -1.02 15.04
CA PHE A 165 -4.32 -0.53 15.98
C PHE A 165 -4.82 -0.64 17.42
N SER A 166 -6.04 -0.18 17.69
CA SER A 166 -6.65 -0.24 19.02
C SER A 166 -6.81 -1.66 19.54
N GLU A 167 -7.21 -2.61 18.68
CA GLU A 167 -7.41 -4.02 19.03
C GLU A 167 -6.10 -4.76 19.32
N TYR A 168 -5.04 -4.49 18.52
CA TYR A 168 -3.84 -5.35 18.52
C TYR A 168 -2.58 -4.70 19.08
N ARG A 169 -2.57 -3.41 19.41
CA ARG A 169 -1.36 -2.71 19.93
C ARG A 169 -0.73 -3.41 21.14
N LYS A 170 -1.51 -4.04 22.01
CA LYS A 170 -1.01 -4.76 23.18
C LYS A 170 -0.27 -6.06 22.82
N SER A 171 -0.51 -6.61 21.63
CA SER A 171 0.19 -7.82 21.17
C SER A 171 1.55 -7.54 20.55
N GLY A 172 1.92 -6.26 20.38
CA GLY A 172 3.14 -5.83 19.71
C GLY A 172 3.03 -5.69 18.21
N LEU A 173 1.86 -5.98 17.60
CA LEU A 173 1.56 -5.66 16.20
C LEU A 173 1.54 -4.14 16.02
N LYS A 174 2.21 -3.66 14.97
CA LYS A 174 2.26 -2.24 14.62
C LYS A 174 1.41 -1.99 13.38
N VAL A 175 0.46 -1.08 13.50
CA VAL A 175 -0.44 -0.69 12.40
C VAL A 175 -0.22 0.78 12.10
N HIS A 176 0.00 1.07 10.82
CA HIS A 176 0.33 2.40 10.32
C HIS A 176 -0.57 2.78 9.15
N SER A 177 -0.90 4.06 9.05
CA SER A 177 -1.56 4.65 7.89
C SER A 177 -0.70 5.79 7.35
N ILE A 178 -0.32 5.74 6.09
CA ILE A 178 0.27 6.87 5.39
C ILE A 178 -0.82 7.50 4.54
N LEU A 179 -0.96 8.81 4.66
CA LEU A 179 -1.98 9.60 3.96
C LEU A 179 -1.29 10.57 2.99
N PRO A 180 -0.88 10.09 1.81
CA PRO A 180 -0.27 10.98 0.82
C PRO A 180 -1.32 11.91 0.21
N ASP A 181 -0.89 13.13 -0.08
CA ASP A 181 -1.57 14.03 -1.01
C ASP A 181 -1.19 13.68 -2.45
N MET A 182 -1.45 14.56 -3.39
CA MET A 182 -1.19 14.33 -4.80
C MET A 182 0.24 13.86 -5.04
N THR A 183 0.35 12.62 -5.54
CA THR A 183 1.62 11.95 -5.83
C THR A 183 1.68 11.61 -7.31
N ASP A 184 2.80 11.87 -7.97
CA ASP A 184 2.97 11.56 -9.40
C ASP A 184 2.98 10.05 -9.64
N THR A 185 1.83 9.53 -10.02
CA THR A 185 1.60 8.11 -10.25
C THR A 185 0.57 7.87 -11.36
N LYS A 186 0.47 6.62 -11.81
CA LYS A 186 -0.58 6.20 -12.74
C LYS A 186 -1.98 6.18 -12.12
N LEU A 187 -2.17 6.56 -10.86
CA LEU A 187 -3.49 6.60 -10.21
C LEU A 187 -4.45 7.54 -10.95
N TYR A 188 -3.95 8.66 -11.45
CA TYR A 188 -4.74 9.68 -12.15
C TYR A 188 -4.94 9.41 -13.65
N ARG A 189 -4.58 8.21 -14.16
CA ARG A 189 -4.71 7.88 -15.58
C ARG A 189 -6.14 7.99 -16.11
N ASN A 190 -7.13 7.83 -15.23
CA ASN A 190 -8.56 7.91 -15.56
C ASN A 190 -9.17 9.29 -15.27
N ALA A 191 -8.39 10.23 -14.74
CA ALA A 191 -8.82 11.58 -14.44
C ALA A 191 -8.66 12.51 -15.66
N ASP A 192 -9.39 13.61 -15.68
CA ASP A 192 -9.21 14.73 -16.60
C ASP A 192 -8.19 15.77 -16.11
N PHE A 193 -7.49 15.44 -15.03
CA PHE A 193 -6.43 16.23 -14.44
C PHE A 193 -5.16 15.38 -14.22
N THR A 194 -4.05 16.06 -13.96
CA THR A 194 -2.76 15.49 -13.62
C THR A 194 -2.03 16.37 -12.61
N VAL A 195 -0.87 15.93 -12.15
CA VAL A 195 0.02 16.72 -11.28
C VAL A 195 0.41 18.05 -11.94
N GLY A 196 0.69 19.04 -11.12
CA GLY A 196 1.11 20.38 -11.54
C GLY A 196 2.58 20.47 -11.94
N ASP A 197 3.20 21.62 -11.64
CA ASP A 197 4.62 21.85 -11.86
C ASP A 197 5.47 21.12 -10.81
N GLU A 198 6.75 20.93 -11.12
CA GLU A 198 7.72 20.34 -10.20
C GLU A 198 7.67 21.02 -8.82
N GLY A 199 7.70 20.22 -7.75
CA GLY A 199 7.55 20.67 -6.36
C GLY A 199 6.12 20.99 -5.93
N SER A 200 5.10 20.72 -6.76
CA SER A 200 3.69 20.84 -6.38
C SER A 200 2.98 19.51 -6.18
N TYR A 201 3.72 18.43 -6.18
CA TYR A 201 3.26 17.07 -5.96
C TYR A 201 4.34 16.24 -5.25
N LEU A 202 3.95 15.13 -4.68
CA LEU A 202 4.87 14.15 -4.10
C LEU A 202 5.39 13.20 -5.17
N LEU A 203 6.60 12.69 -4.97
CA LEU A 203 7.12 11.53 -5.69
C LEU A 203 6.79 10.24 -4.93
N PRO A 204 6.70 9.09 -5.60
CA PRO A 204 6.56 7.79 -4.95
C PRO A 204 7.62 7.53 -3.85
N GLU A 205 8.84 8.01 -4.07
CA GLU A 205 9.99 7.90 -3.17
C GLU A 205 9.77 8.67 -1.86
N ASP A 206 9.03 9.78 -1.86
CA ASP A 206 8.68 10.51 -0.64
C ASP A 206 7.83 9.65 0.29
N VAL A 207 6.91 8.86 -0.30
CA VAL A 207 6.07 7.93 0.45
C VAL A 207 6.87 6.72 0.93
N ALA A 208 7.81 6.22 0.12
CA ALA A 208 8.72 5.15 0.53
C ALA A 208 9.62 5.57 1.70
N SER A 209 10.14 6.81 1.70
CA SER A 209 10.91 7.37 2.80
C SER A 209 10.10 7.47 4.10
N ALA A 210 8.78 7.75 4.00
CA ALA A 210 7.91 7.69 5.17
C ALA A 210 7.78 6.26 5.72
N VAL A 211 7.74 5.23 4.87
CA VAL A 211 7.76 3.83 5.32
C VAL A 211 9.06 3.53 6.05
N GLU A 212 10.22 3.95 5.54
CA GLU A 212 11.51 3.80 6.23
C GLU A 212 11.49 4.45 7.62
N MET A 213 10.94 5.67 7.71
CA MET A 213 10.77 6.38 8.98
C MET A 213 9.87 5.60 9.96
N LEU A 214 8.77 5.00 9.51
CA LEU A 214 7.90 4.17 10.36
C LEU A 214 8.67 2.97 10.93
N LEU A 215 9.48 2.31 10.10
CA LEU A 215 10.19 1.09 10.45
C LEU A 215 11.43 1.35 11.32
N SER A 216 11.98 2.57 11.30
CA SER A 216 13.16 2.97 12.09
C SER A 216 12.83 3.33 13.53
N GLN A 217 11.57 3.34 13.93
CA GLN A 217 11.19 3.70 15.30
C GLN A 217 11.66 2.66 16.32
N ARG A 218 12.09 3.14 17.49
CA ARG A 218 12.44 2.25 18.60
C ARG A 218 11.25 1.40 19.04
N GLU A 219 11.51 0.25 19.65
CA GLU A 219 10.45 -0.58 20.21
C GLU A 219 9.56 0.21 21.19
N GLY A 220 8.24 -0.04 21.13
CA GLY A 220 7.24 0.65 21.95
C GLY A 220 6.75 1.98 21.36
N VAL A 221 7.30 2.43 20.24
CA VAL A 221 6.81 3.61 19.51
C VAL A 221 6.16 3.19 18.20
N VAL A 222 4.97 3.71 17.94
CA VAL A 222 4.24 3.52 16.67
C VAL A 222 3.81 4.89 16.16
N LEU A 223 4.22 5.23 14.94
CA LEU A 223 3.66 6.34 14.19
C LEU A 223 2.38 5.83 13.52
N GLU A 224 1.24 6.06 14.16
CA GLU A 224 -0.04 5.49 13.72
C GLU A 224 -0.51 6.09 12.39
N GLU A 225 -0.40 7.41 12.26
CA GLU A 225 -0.80 8.14 11.06
C GLU A 225 0.29 9.13 10.64
N VAL A 226 0.62 9.11 9.34
CA VAL A 226 1.57 10.07 8.75
C VAL A 226 0.92 10.74 7.55
N LEU A 227 0.66 12.03 7.68
CA LEU A 227 0.13 12.88 6.62
C LEU A 227 1.29 13.50 5.86
N ILE A 228 1.34 13.32 4.53
CA ILE A 228 2.40 13.87 3.68
C ILE A 228 1.76 14.72 2.60
N ARG A 229 2.24 15.96 2.48
CA ARG A 229 1.79 16.93 1.48
C ARG A 229 2.97 17.56 0.75
N PRO A 230 2.82 17.88 -0.52
CA PRO A 230 3.75 18.81 -1.16
C PRO A 230 3.62 20.17 -0.50
N GLN A 231 4.71 20.93 -0.41
CA GLN A 231 4.70 22.27 0.17
C GLN A 231 3.80 23.23 -0.62
N ARG A 232 3.73 23.04 -1.93
CA ARG A 232 2.82 23.75 -2.84
C ARG A 232 1.87 22.71 -3.45
N PHE A 233 0.64 23.11 -3.70
CA PHE A 233 -0.35 22.25 -4.35
C PHE A 233 -0.79 22.87 -5.67
N GLN A 234 -0.70 22.09 -6.74
CA GLN A 234 -1.18 22.51 -8.05
C GLN A 234 -1.67 21.30 -8.85
N VAL A 235 -2.77 21.47 -9.53
CA VAL A 235 -3.37 20.49 -10.43
C VAL A 235 -3.47 21.10 -11.82
N LYS A 236 -3.09 20.36 -12.84
CA LYS A 236 -3.23 20.75 -14.24
C LYS A 236 -4.37 19.96 -14.88
N LYS A 237 -5.17 20.63 -15.70
CA LYS A 237 -6.15 19.96 -16.56
C LYS A 237 -5.39 19.22 -17.67
N ARG A 238 -5.80 17.98 -17.97
CA ARG A 238 -5.26 17.27 -19.13
C ARG A 238 -5.84 17.87 -20.40
N GLU A 239 -4.96 18.29 -21.33
CA GLU A 239 -5.36 18.68 -22.68
C GLU A 239 -5.74 17.42 -23.46
N GLY A 240 -6.87 17.43 -24.17
CA GLY A 240 -7.15 16.45 -25.22
C GLY A 240 -8.14 15.31 -24.88
N LYS A 241 -8.84 15.30 -23.76
CA LYS A 241 -10.08 14.51 -23.64
C LYS A 241 -11.28 15.40 -23.95
N ASN A 242 -11.58 15.57 -25.25
CA ASN A 242 -12.88 16.07 -25.64
C ASN A 242 -13.95 15.15 -25.05
N LYS A 243 -14.91 15.74 -24.35
CA LYS A 243 -16.12 15.06 -23.92
C LYS A 243 -16.80 14.48 -25.16
N VAL A 244 -16.84 13.19 -25.32
CA VAL A 244 -17.84 12.49 -26.13
C VAL A 244 -18.98 12.13 -25.21
#